data_7199bfed0e56783a34d4795e30776da9
#
_entry.id   7199bfed0e56783a34d4795e30776da9
#
_cell.length_a   1.000
_cell.length_b   1.000
_cell.length_c   1.000
_cell.angle_alpha   90.00
_cell.angle_beta   90.00
_cell.angle_gamma   90.00
#
_symmetry.space_group_name_H-M   'P 1'
#
loop_
_entity.id
_entity.type
_entity.pdbx_description
1 polymer ?
#
loop_
_entity_poly.entity_id
_entity_poly.type
_entity_poly.pdbx_seq_one_letter_code
_entity_poly.pdbx_strand_id
1 'polypeptide(L)'
;MPPKGIARLKEIFKMLDECAPGHEKKQAYHYWHIKYNGKYYKGFPKGEHGLKNPEIQIGHIRKLIRHFSIEDCTRKFLPILL
;
A
#
# COMPACT_ATOMS: atom_id res chain seq x y z
N MET A 1 3.67 11.62 -20.30
CA MET A 1 4.21 11.59 -18.93
C MET A 1 3.50 10.54 -18.11
N PRO A 2 4.22 9.72 -17.40
CA PRO A 2 3.53 8.81 -16.49
C PRO A 2 2.78 9.63 -15.45
N PRO A 3 1.58 9.20 -15.05
CA PRO A 3 0.84 9.91 -14.02
C PRO A 3 1.62 9.86 -12.71
N LYS A 4 1.82 11.03 -12.13
CA LYS A 4 2.45 11.13 -10.82
C LYS A 4 1.41 10.86 -9.75
N GLY A 5 1.81 10.16 -8.70
CA GLY A 5 0.95 9.95 -7.56
C GLY A 5 0.09 8.70 -7.61
N ILE A 6 0.48 7.72 -8.40
CA ILE A 6 -0.16 6.39 -8.38
C ILE A 6 0.90 5.30 -8.34
N ALA A 7 0.50 4.14 -7.83
CA ALA A 7 1.30 2.92 -7.90
C ALA A 7 0.35 1.74 -8.07
N ARG A 8 0.86 0.65 -8.60
CA ARG A 8 0.05 -0.55 -8.79
C ARG A 8 0.00 -1.37 -7.51
N LEU A 9 -1.12 -2.02 -7.28
CA LEU A 9 -1.37 -2.77 -6.06
C LEU A 9 -0.30 -3.84 -5.79
N LYS A 10 0.15 -4.54 -6.83
CA LYS A 10 1.20 -5.55 -6.68
C LYS A 10 2.52 -4.95 -6.21
N GLU A 11 2.85 -3.76 -6.69
CA GLU A 11 4.05 -3.05 -6.26
C GLU A 11 3.95 -2.66 -4.79
N ILE A 12 2.78 -2.24 -4.37
CA ILE A 12 2.53 -1.87 -2.98
C ILE A 12 2.70 -3.08 -2.07
N PHE A 13 2.13 -4.22 -2.45
CA PHE A 13 2.27 -5.44 -1.65
C PHE A 13 3.70 -5.94 -1.63
N LYS A 14 4.44 -5.84 -2.74
CA LYS A 14 5.85 -6.18 -2.78
C LYS A 14 6.65 -5.29 -1.84
N MET A 15 6.34 -4.01 -1.82
CA MET A 15 6.95 -3.06 -0.90
C MET A 15 6.67 -3.45 0.54
N LEU A 16 5.45 -3.85 0.85
CA LEU A 16 5.10 -4.28 2.20
C LEU A 16 5.83 -5.56 2.60
N ASP A 17 6.05 -6.48 1.66
CA ASP A 17 6.82 -7.69 1.94
C ASP A 17 8.25 -7.34 2.38
N GLU A 18 8.83 -6.28 1.81
CA GLU A 18 10.19 -5.86 2.13
C GLU A 18 10.25 -4.93 3.35
N CYS A 19 9.33 -3.99 3.44
CA CYS A 19 9.39 -2.94 4.46
C CYS A 19 8.55 -3.25 5.70
N ALA A 20 7.61 -4.16 5.59
CA ALA A 20 6.77 -4.59 6.69
C ALA A 20 6.70 -6.11 6.74
N PRO A 21 7.85 -6.77 6.95
CA PRO A 21 7.87 -8.24 6.97
C PRO A 21 6.99 -8.78 8.09
N GLY A 22 6.25 -9.83 7.77
CA GLY A 22 5.30 -10.39 8.72
C GLY A 22 3.95 -9.70 8.75
N HIS A 23 3.72 -8.70 7.89
CA HIS A 23 2.41 -8.08 7.81
C HIS A 23 1.37 -9.09 7.35
N GLU A 24 0.12 -8.87 7.79
CA GLU A 24 -1.00 -9.71 7.39
C GLU A 24 -1.98 -8.88 6.56
N LYS A 25 -2.50 -9.49 5.50
CA LYS A 25 -3.51 -8.89 4.64
C LYS A 25 -4.77 -9.71 4.71
N LYS A 26 -5.91 -9.03 4.89
CA LYS A 26 -7.20 -9.69 4.84
C LYS A 26 -8.10 -8.94 3.87
N GLN A 27 -8.68 -9.66 2.92
CA GLN A 27 -9.57 -9.08 1.95
C GLN A 27 -10.96 -8.91 2.55
N ALA A 28 -11.42 -7.66 2.62
CA ALA A 28 -12.79 -7.34 2.99
C ALA A 28 -13.57 -7.00 1.73
N TYR A 29 -14.84 -6.63 1.86
CA TYR A 29 -15.73 -6.45 0.72
C TYR A 29 -15.24 -5.36 -0.26
N HIS A 30 -14.90 -4.18 0.26
CA HIS A 30 -14.43 -3.08 -0.58
C HIS A 30 -12.98 -2.67 -0.31
N TYR A 31 -12.36 -3.24 0.71
CA TYR A 31 -11.08 -2.75 1.20
C TYR A 31 -10.18 -3.91 1.60
N TRP A 32 -8.88 -3.61 1.70
CA TRP A 32 -7.91 -4.48 2.34
C TRP A 32 -7.73 -4.04 3.78
N HIS A 33 -7.72 -5.00 4.69
CA HIS A 33 -7.31 -4.77 6.08
C HIS A 33 -5.89 -5.28 6.23
N ILE A 34 -4.99 -4.42 6.68
CA ILE A 34 -3.57 -4.76 6.78
C ILE A 34 -3.12 -4.58 8.22
N LYS A 35 -2.46 -5.58 8.75
CA LYS A 35 -1.96 -5.55 10.13
C LYS A 35 -0.45 -5.72 10.12
N TYR A 36 0.24 -4.86 10.86
CA TYR A 36 1.68 -4.92 11.00
C TYR A 36 2.12 -4.35 12.33
N ASN A 37 2.97 -5.09 13.04
CA ASN A 37 3.59 -4.64 14.29
C ASN A 37 2.56 -4.15 15.31
N GLY A 38 1.45 -4.89 15.45
CA GLY A 38 0.39 -4.55 16.39
C GLY A 38 -0.54 -3.43 15.96
N LYS A 39 -0.29 -2.81 14.82
CA LYS A 39 -1.13 -1.77 14.27
C LYS A 39 -2.03 -2.32 13.17
N TYR A 40 -3.23 -1.79 13.09
CA TYR A 40 -4.24 -2.25 12.13
C TYR A 40 -4.64 -1.11 11.23
N TYR A 41 -4.50 -1.30 9.92
CA TYR A 41 -4.97 -0.34 8.93
C TYR A 41 -6.19 -0.92 8.23
N LYS A 42 -7.34 -0.32 8.45
CA LYS A 42 -8.60 -0.71 7.81
C LYS A 42 -8.91 0.27 6.70
N GLY A 43 -9.39 -0.25 5.57
CA GLY A 43 -9.87 0.63 4.52
C GLY A 43 -8.85 0.98 3.45
N PHE A 44 -7.80 0.18 3.27
CA PHE A 44 -6.92 0.38 2.14
C PHE A 44 -7.66 0.00 0.86
N PRO A 45 -7.73 0.87 -0.16
CA PRO A 45 -8.57 0.61 -1.31
C PRO A 45 -8.10 -0.58 -2.14
N LYS A 46 -9.06 -1.30 -2.72
CA LYS A 46 -8.76 -2.40 -3.63
C LYS A 46 -8.48 -1.93 -5.04
N GLY A 47 -8.75 -0.66 -5.34
CA GLY A 47 -8.62 -0.13 -6.67
C GLY A 47 -9.86 -0.42 -7.51
N GLU A 48 -9.75 -0.28 -8.81
CA GLU A 48 -10.89 -0.48 -9.71
C GLU A 48 -11.36 -1.93 -9.69
N HIS A 49 -12.67 -2.09 -9.60
CA HIS A 49 -13.28 -3.41 -9.51
C HIS A 49 -12.98 -4.25 -10.75
N GLY A 50 -12.62 -5.51 -10.54
CA GLY A 50 -12.34 -6.44 -11.64
C GLY A 50 -10.90 -6.44 -12.15
N LEU A 51 -10.07 -5.50 -11.72
CA LEU A 51 -8.68 -5.47 -12.13
C LEU A 51 -7.80 -6.29 -11.17
N LYS A 52 -6.86 -7.04 -11.74
CA LYS A 52 -5.94 -7.85 -10.94
C LYS A 52 -4.81 -7.02 -10.33
N ASN A 53 -4.42 -5.95 -11.01
CA ASN A 53 -3.32 -5.10 -10.56
C ASN A 53 -3.72 -3.63 -10.74
N PRO A 54 -4.70 -3.15 -9.96
CA PRO A 54 -5.22 -1.81 -10.13
C PRO A 54 -4.23 -0.73 -9.67
N GLU A 55 -4.46 0.48 -10.15
CA GLU A 55 -3.70 1.64 -9.73
C GLU A 55 -4.29 2.21 -8.45
N ILE A 56 -3.42 2.55 -7.51
CA ILE A 56 -3.81 3.13 -6.23
C ILE A 56 -3.20 4.52 -6.12
N GLN A 57 -3.99 5.49 -5.71
CA GLN A 57 -3.54 6.87 -5.58
C GLN A 57 -2.55 7.01 -4.42
N ILE A 58 -1.57 7.87 -4.61
CA ILE A 58 -0.48 8.07 -3.66
C ILE A 58 -0.97 8.49 -2.26
N GLY A 59 -2.08 9.20 -2.18
CA GLY A 59 -2.64 9.61 -0.91
C GLY A 59 -2.96 8.45 0.01
N HIS A 60 -3.52 7.37 -0.54
CA HIS A 60 -3.84 6.18 0.23
C HIS A 60 -2.57 5.44 0.65
N ILE A 61 -1.57 5.41 -0.24
CA ILE A 61 -0.30 4.75 0.03
C ILE A 61 0.44 5.47 1.16
N ARG A 62 0.47 6.80 1.12
CA ARG A 62 1.11 7.60 2.16
C ARG A 62 0.47 7.42 3.53
N LYS A 63 -0.87 7.34 3.56
CA LYS A 63 -1.57 7.10 4.82
C LYS A 63 -1.20 5.75 5.42
N LEU A 64 -1.14 4.72 4.59
CA LEU A 64 -0.76 3.38 5.02
C LEU A 64 0.66 3.36 5.58
N ILE A 65 1.60 3.92 4.84
CA ILE A 65 3.01 3.96 5.20
C ILE A 65 3.22 4.72 6.50
N ARG A 66 2.55 5.86 6.64
CA ARG A 66 2.63 6.68 7.84
C ARG A 66 2.06 5.96 9.04
N HIS A 67 0.96 5.25 8.84
CA HIS A 67 0.31 4.50 9.91
C HIS A 67 1.25 3.44 10.48
N PHE A 68 2.03 2.79 9.62
CA PHE A 68 2.98 1.74 10.02
C PHE A 68 4.39 2.26 10.30
N SER A 69 4.64 3.55 10.08
CA SER A 69 5.96 4.19 10.31
C SER A 69 7.10 3.52 9.54
N ILE A 70 6.84 3.24 8.26
CA ILE A 70 7.81 2.58 7.38
C ILE A 70 8.27 3.47 6.23
N GLU A 71 8.24 4.80 6.42
CA GLU A 71 8.55 5.77 5.36
C GLU A 71 9.96 5.58 4.79
N ASP A 72 10.94 5.40 5.64
CA ASP A 72 12.34 5.33 5.20
C ASP A 72 12.59 4.17 4.25
N CYS A 73 12.02 3.01 4.55
CA CYS A 73 12.15 1.85 3.69
C CYS A 73 11.38 2.01 2.38
N THR A 74 10.14 2.52 2.47
CA THR A 74 9.26 2.58 1.31
C THR A 74 9.71 3.58 0.26
N ARG A 75 10.41 4.63 0.64
CA ARG A 75 10.95 5.61 -0.31
C ARG A 75 11.92 4.98 -1.29
N LYS A 76 12.60 3.93 -0.88
CA LYS A 76 13.55 3.22 -1.74
C LYS A 76 12.86 2.39 -2.81
N PHE A 77 11.61 1.98 -2.55
CA PHE A 77 10.85 1.14 -3.45
C PHE A 77 9.98 1.94 -4.42
N LEU A 78 9.40 3.03 -3.95
CA LEU A 78 8.48 3.84 -4.73
C LEU A 78 8.97 5.29 -4.79
N PRO A 79 9.72 5.67 -5.84
CA PRO A 79 10.23 7.02 -5.97
C PRO A 79 9.16 8.11 -5.89
N ILE A 80 7.91 7.78 -6.21
CA ILE A 80 6.81 8.74 -6.11
C ILE A 80 6.54 9.18 -4.67
N LEU A 81 7.11 8.48 -3.68
CA LEU A 81 6.95 8.82 -2.27
C LEU A 81 7.98 9.82 -1.76
N LEU A 82 8.93 10.17 -2.59
CA LEU A 82 9.96 11.16 -2.26
C LEU A 82 9.38 12.58 -2.12
#